data_83701e6024568627747cce3b0039cc16
#
_entry.id   83701e6024568627747cce3b0039cc16
#
_cell.length_a   1.000
_cell.length_b   1.000
_cell.length_c   1.000
_cell.angle_alpha   90.00
_cell.angle_beta   90.00
_cell.angle_gamma   90.00
#
_symmetry.space_group_name_H-M   'P 1'
#
loop_
_entity.id
_entity.type
_entity.pdbx_description
1 polymer ?
#
loop_
_entity_poly.entity_id
_entity_poly.type
_entity_poly.pdbx_seq_one_letter_code
_entity_poly.pdbx_strand_id
1 'polypeptide(L)'
;VDADTAYITSRGLRTLGVRLRQHHESSLKVAEWLAEHPQVARVNHPALPGSKGHEFWKRDFTGSSGLFSFVLKKKLNDEELANYLDNFSLFSMAYSWGGYESLILANQPEHIAAIRPQGEIDFSGTLIRLHIGLEDVNDLIADLDAGFARIV
;
A
#
# COMPACT_ATOMS: atom_id res chain seq x y z
N VAL A 1 1.17 23.86 21.81
CA VAL A 1 1.89 23.72 20.52
C VAL A 1 2.85 24.88 20.43
N ASP A 2 4.13 24.60 20.24
CA ASP A 2 5.17 25.63 20.03
C ASP A 2 5.06 26.28 18.64
N ALA A 3 5.78 27.39 18.45
CA ALA A 3 5.69 28.20 17.23
C ALA A 3 6.22 27.44 16.00
N ASP A 4 7.26 26.63 16.15
CA ASP A 4 7.86 25.89 15.04
C ASP A 4 6.92 24.77 14.56
N THR A 5 6.31 24.03 15.48
CA THR A 5 5.30 23.02 15.16
C THR A 5 4.09 23.63 14.46
N ALA A 6 3.60 24.79 14.94
CA ALA A 6 2.50 25.50 14.30
C ALA A 6 2.85 25.97 12.89
N TYR A 7 4.06 26.48 12.69
CA TYR A 7 4.55 26.92 11.39
C TYR A 7 4.66 25.75 10.39
N ILE A 8 5.30 24.62 10.79
CA ILE A 8 5.46 23.43 9.93
C ILE A 8 4.10 22.85 9.55
N THR A 9 3.17 22.75 10.50
CA THR A 9 1.80 22.29 10.25
C THR A 9 1.08 23.19 9.25
N SER A 10 1.13 24.51 9.46
CA SER A 10 0.52 25.48 8.56
C SER A 10 1.10 25.42 7.15
N ARG A 11 2.42 25.25 7.03
CA ARG A 11 3.11 25.05 5.76
C ARG A 11 2.65 23.77 5.07
N GLY A 12 2.54 22.66 5.79
CA GLY A 12 2.07 21.36 5.28
C GLY A 12 0.64 21.41 4.74
N LEU A 13 -0.26 22.13 5.44
CA LEU A 13 -1.65 22.29 5.01
C LEU A 13 -1.77 22.98 3.65
N ARG A 14 -0.91 23.92 3.31
CA ARG A 14 -0.94 24.67 2.03
C ARG A 14 -0.69 23.78 0.82
N THR A 15 0.00 22.66 0.98
CA THR A 15 0.31 21.70 -0.11
C THR A 15 -0.45 20.38 0.01
N LEU A 16 -1.34 20.26 1.00
CA LEU A 16 -2.05 18.99 1.27
C LEU A 16 -2.85 18.51 0.05
N GLY A 17 -3.61 19.38 -0.60
CA GLY A 17 -4.42 19.02 -1.76
C GLY A 17 -3.60 18.53 -2.96
N VAL A 18 -2.43 19.13 -3.21
CA VAL A 18 -1.51 18.69 -4.28
C VAL A 18 -0.95 17.32 -3.96
N ARG A 19 -0.49 17.10 -2.72
CA ARG A 19 0.07 15.82 -2.29
C ARG A 19 -0.98 14.69 -2.32
N LEU A 20 -2.20 14.96 -1.85
CA LEU A 20 -3.28 13.96 -1.90
C LEU A 20 -3.64 13.55 -3.32
N ARG A 21 -3.67 14.48 -4.27
CA ARG A 21 -3.87 14.12 -5.69
C ARG A 21 -2.76 13.22 -6.21
N GLN A 22 -1.50 13.56 -5.94
CA GLN A 22 -0.36 12.73 -6.35
C GLN A 22 -0.41 11.34 -5.72
N HIS A 23 -0.70 11.24 -4.42
CA HIS A 23 -0.88 9.95 -3.74
C HIS A 23 -2.00 9.12 -4.39
N HIS A 24 -3.13 9.74 -4.69
CA HIS A 24 -4.25 9.07 -5.36
C HIS A 24 -3.86 8.54 -6.74
N GLU A 25 -3.28 9.39 -7.57
CA GLU A 25 -2.90 9.03 -8.94
C GLU A 25 -1.83 7.92 -8.98
N SER A 26 -0.79 8.07 -8.16
CA SER A 26 0.29 7.07 -8.09
C SER A 26 -0.19 5.75 -7.49
N SER A 27 -0.97 5.79 -6.39
CA SER A 27 -1.47 4.56 -5.76
C SER A 27 -2.42 3.79 -6.66
N LEU A 28 -3.26 4.48 -7.43
CA LEU A 28 -4.17 3.82 -8.37
C LEU A 28 -3.40 3.10 -9.50
N LYS A 29 -2.39 3.75 -10.08
CA LYS A 29 -1.52 3.12 -11.09
C LYS A 29 -0.79 1.90 -10.56
N VAL A 30 -0.22 1.98 -9.36
CA VAL A 30 0.42 0.82 -8.71
C VAL A 30 -0.60 -0.28 -8.43
N ALA A 31 -1.80 0.06 -7.97
CA ALA A 31 -2.86 -0.90 -7.68
C ALA A 31 -3.38 -1.59 -8.95
N GLU A 32 -3.52 -0.88 -10.06
CA GLU A 32 -3.89 -1.42 -11.37
C GLU A 32 -2.82 -2.40 -11.88
N TRP A 33 -1.54 -2.02 -11.81
CA TRP A 33 -0.44 -2.89 -12.18
C TRP A 33 -0.38 -4.17 -11.32
N LEU A 34 -0.57 -4.03 -10.00
CA LEU A 34 -0.61 -5.17 -9.08
C LEU A 34 -1.80 -6.10 -9.37
N ALA A 35 -2.94 -5.57 -9.79
CA ALA A 35 -4.12 -6.38 -10.09
C ALA A 35 -3.90 -7.34 -11.29
N GLU A 36 -3.00 -6.99 -12.19
CA GLU A 36 -2.61 -7.82 -13.34
C GLU A 36 -1.38 -8.70 -13.07
N HIS A 37 -0.72 -8.50 -11.92
CA HIS A 37 0.52 -9.21 -11.61
C HIS A 37 0.28 -10.69 -11.29
N PRO A 38 1.04 -11.64 -11.91
CA PRO A 38 0.77 -13.08 -11.80
C PRO A 38 0.87 -13.65 -10.39
N GLN A 39 1.66 -13.03 -9.50
CA GLN A 39 1.84 -13.48 -8.11
C GLN A 39 0.84 -12.85 -7.12
N VAL A 40 0.00 -11.91 -7.57
CA VAL A 40 -1.01 -11.23 -6.76
C VAL A 40 -2.34 -11.96 -6.87
N ALA A 41 -2.94 -12.30 -5.74
CA ALA A 41 -4.28 -12.91 -5.66
C ALA A 41 -5.39 -11.86 -5.68
N ARG A 42 -5.17 -10.73 -5.01
CA ARG A 42 -6.14 -9.66 -4.87
C ARG A 42 -5.49 -8.36 -4.46
N VAL A 43 -6.03 -7.25 -4.96
CA VAL A 43 -5.69 -5.90 -4.49
C VAL A 43 -6.87 -5.31 -3.74
N ASN A 44 -6.62 -4.75 -2.56
CA ASN A 44 -7.61 -4.10 -1.70
C ASN A 44 -7.45 -2.57 -1.80
N HIS A 45 -7.84 -2.01 -2.94
CA HIS A 45 -7.85 -0.56 -3.17
C HIS A 45 -9.26 -0.11 -3.50
N PRO A 46 -9.89 0.79 -2.71
CA PRO A 46 -11.32 1.10 -2.84
C PRO A 46 -11.69 1.74 -4.17
N ALA A 47 -10.75 2.45 -4.82
CA ALA A 47 -10.98 3.06 -6.12
C ALA A 47 -10.90 2.08 -7.31
N LEU A 48 -10.37 0.86 -7.11
CA LEU A 48 -10.37 -0.15 -8.18
C LEU A 48 -11.76 -0.71 -8.42
N PRO A 49 -12.24 -0.71 -9.68
CA PRO A 49 -13.47 -1.41 -10.04
C PRO A 49 -13.40 -2.90 -9.64
N GLY A 50 -14.45 -3.40 -9.03
CA GLY A 50 -14.51 -4.79 -8.54
C GLY A 50 -13.97 -5.01 -7.14
N SER A 51 -13.32 -4.03 -6.52
CA SER A 51 -12.98 -4.10 -5.09
C SER A 51 -14.23 -4.07 -4.23
N LYS A 52 -14.21 -4.83 -3.11
CA LYS A 52 -15.32 -4.85 -2.14
C LYS A 52 -15.58 -3.43 -1.63
N GLY A 53 -16.80 -2.93 -1.78
CA GLY A 53 -17.21 -1.59 -1.35
C GLY A 53 -16.87 -0.46 -2.32
N HIS A 54 -16.43 -0.77 -3.55
CA HIS A 54 -16.13 0.23 -4.57
C HIS A 54 -17.32 1.17 -4.84
N GLU A 55 -18.56 0.65 -4.82
CA GLU A 55 -19.79 1.41 -5.00
C GLU A 55 -20.01 2.46 -3.90
N PHE A 56 -19.65 2.17 -2.65
CA PHE A 56 -19.69 3.12 -1.54
C PHE A 56 -18.58 4.18 -1.69
N TRP A 57 -17.38 3.76 -2.05
CA TRP A 57 -16.30 4.70 -2.33
C TRP A 57 -16.69 5.68 -3.46
N LYS A 58 -17.23 5.17 -4.55
CA LYS A 58 -17.66 6.00 -5.70
C LYS A 58 -18.80 6.98 -5.34
N ARG A 59 -19.66 6.60 -4.42
CA ARG A 59 -20.76 7.44 -3.95
C ARG A 59 -20.30 8.54 -2.98
N ASP A 60 -19.39 8.19 -2.05
CA ASP A 60 -19.13 8.98 -0.85
C ASP A 60 -17.77 9.73 -0.88
N PHE A 61 -16.86 9.36 -1.78
CA PHE A 61 -15.50 9.90 -1.83
C PHE A 61 -15.17 10.51 -3.19
N THR A 62 -14.32 11.54 -3.17
CA THR A 62 -13.84 12.22 -4.39
C THR A 62 -12.46 11.78 -4.82
N GLY A 63 -11.82 10.90 -4.05
CA GLY A 63 -10.47 10.37 -4.29
C GLY A 63 -10.08 9.33 -3.24
N SER A 64 -8.86 8.88 -3.30
CA SER A 64 -8.25 7.98 -2.32
C SER A 64 -6.90 8.52 -1.85
N SER A 65 -6.22 7.77 -1.01
CA SER A 65 -4.86 8.09 -0.53
C SER A 65 -3.85 7.07 -1.04
N GLY A 66 -2.59 7.20 -0.61
CA GLY A 66 -1.52 6.24 -0.93
C GLY A 66 -1.60 4.91 -0.17
N LEU A 67 -2.52 4.77 0.80
CA LEU A 67 -2.57 3.60 1.68
C LEU A 67 -3.53 2.54 1.16
N PHE A 68 -3.02 1.36 0.83
CA PHE A 68 -3.81 0.21 0.43
C PHE A 68 -3.05 -1.11 0.70
N SER A 69 -3.62 -2.23 0.34
CA SER A 69 -2.98 -3.54 0.51
C SER A 69 -3.26 -4.48 -0.66
N PHE A 70 -2.43 -5.51 -0.78
CA PHE A 70 -2.68 -6.62 -1.67
C PHE A 70 -2.32 -7.95 -0.99
N VAL A 71 -2.85 -9.04 -1.53
CA VAL A 71 -2.62 -10.40 -1.04
C VAL A 71 -1.83 -11.16 -2.08
N LEU A 72 -0.73 -11.78 -1.70
CA LEU A 72 0.02 -12.69 -2.54
C LEU A 72 -0.75 -14.00 -2.74
N LYS A 73 -0.57 -14.66 -3.89
CA LYS A 73 -1.09 -16.03 -4.11
C LYS A 73 -0.42 -17.05 -3.19
N LYS A 74 0.81 -16.80 -2.80
CA LYS A 74 1.63 -17.63 -1.93
C LYS A 74 1.70 -17.05 -0.53
N LYS A 75 1.66 -17.90 0.47
CA LYS A 75 2.08 -17.56 1.83
C LYS A 75 3.60 -17.71 1.90
N LEU A 76 4.28 -16.61 2.14
CA LEU A 76 5.73 -16.59 2.29
C LEU A 76 6.13 -17.12 3.66
N ASN A 77 7.18 -17.94 3.73
CA ASN A 77 7.86 -18.25 4.98
C ASN A 77 8.77 -17.08 5.41
N ASP A 78 9.40 -17.18 6.57
CA ASP A 78 10.17 -16.08 7.15
C ASP A 78 11.39 -15.70 6.28
N GLU A 79 12.06 -16.65 5.65
CA GLU A 79 13.20 -16.44 4.76
C GLU A 79 12.78 -15.74 3.46
N GLU A 80 11.69 -16.22 2.84
CA GLU A 80 11.12 -15.60 1.65
C GLU A 80 10.61 -14.19 1.94
N LEU A 81 10.03 -13.99 3.12
CA LEU A 81 9.53 -12.71 3.56
C LEU A 81 10.67 -11.70 3.78
N ALA A 82 11.76 -12.12 4.41
CA ALA A 82 12.97 -11.32 4.56
C ALA A 82 13.57 -10.98 3.18
N ASN A 83 13.72 -11.97 2.29
CA ASN A 83 14.18 -11.73 0.93
C ASN A 83 13.31 -10.72 0.17
N TYR A 84 12.01 -10.78 0.35
CA TYR A 84 11.09 -9.84 -0.29
C TYR A 84 11.24 -8.42 0.25
N LEU A 85 11.27 -8.25 1.60
CA LEU A 85 11.18 -6.95 2.26
C LEU A 85 12.51 -6.20 2.40
N ASP A 86 13.63 -6.91 2.62
CA ASP A 86 14.89 -6.28 3.04
C ASP A 86 15.66 -5.58 1.91
N ASN A 87 15.25 -5.76 0.65
CA ASN A 87 16.04 -5.35 -0.51
C ASN A 87 15.32 -4.35 -1.44
N PHE A 88 14.31 -3.63 -0.95
CA PHE A 88 13.72 -2.52 -1.69
C PHE A 88 14.62 -1.28 -1.67
N SER A 89 14.65 -0.55 -2.77
CA SER A 89 15.43 0.68 -2.91
C SER A 89 14.63 1.92 -2.49
N LEU A 90 13.33 1.93 -2.73
CA LEU A 90 12.44 3.05 -2.47
C LEU A 90 11.46 2.79 -1.32
N PHE A 91 11.01 1.53 -1.16
CA PHE A 91 10.11 1.19 -0.07
C PHE A 91 10.87 0.89 1.22
N SER A 92 10.55 1.63 2.27
CA SER A 92 11.06 1.39 3.62
C SER A 92 10.05 0.66 4.48
N MET A 93 10.50 -0.18 5.43
CA MET A 93 9.61 -0.84 6.39
C MET A 93 9.27 0.10 7.53
N ALA A 94 8.00 0.51 7.63
CA ALA A 94 7.50 1.29 8.75
C ALA A 94 5.98 1.17 8.91
N TYR A 95 5.49 1.29 10.13
CA TYR A 95 4.05 1.31 10.43
C TYR A 95 3.37 2.64 10.06
N SER A 96 4.12 3.70 9.81
CA SER A 96 3.62 5.00 9.40
C SER A 96 2.90 4.96 8.04
N TRP A 97 2.28 6.07 7.67
CA TRP A 97 1.65 6.31 6.37
C TRP A 97 1.33 7.81 6.21
N GLY A 98 1.04 8.25 5.00
CA GLY A 98 0.64 9.63 4.70
C GLY A 98 1.80 10.62 4.53
N GLY A 99 3.05 10.17 4.65
CA GLY A 99 4.24 10.94 4.36
C GLY A 99 4.59 10.98 2.87
N TYR A 100 5.74 11.53 2.55
CA TYR A 100 6.25 11.62 1.18
C TYR A 100 7.01 10.35 0.77
N GLU A 101 7.47 9.54 1.74
CA GLU A 101 8.16 8.27 1.49
C GLU A 101 7.18 7.13 1.25
N SER A 102 7.52 6.24 0.34
CA SER A 102 6.81 4.98 0.13
C SER A 102 7.20 3.95 1.20
N LEU A 103 6.20 3.27 1.74
CA LEU A 103 6.37 2.31 2.84
C LEU A 103 5.71 0.97 2.50
N ILE A 104 6.32 -0.11 3.01
CA ILE A 104 5.85 -1.47 2.85
C ILE A 104 5.83 -2.21 4.20
N LEU A 105 4.80 -3.01 4.42
CA LEU A 105 4.71 -3.95 5.56
C LEU A 105 4.05 -5.23 5.12
N ALA A 106 4.50 -6.35 5.67
CA ALA A 106 3.82 -7.62 5.53
C ALA A 106 3.08 -8.01 6.81
N ASN A 107 1.96 -8.69 6.64
CA ASN A 107 1.19 -9.29 7.71
C ASN A 107 0.88 -10.75 7.34
N GLN A 108 1.28 -11.65 8.21
CA GLN A 108 0.96 -13.06 8.02
C GLN A 108 -0.49 -13.34 8.43
N PRO A 109 -1.19 -14.23 7.71
CA PRO A 109 -2.59 -14.55 7.94
C PRO A 109 -2.90 -14.91 9.40
N GLU A 110 -2.01 -15.64 10.06
CA GLU A 110 -2.21 -16.12 11.43
C GLU A 110 -2.26 -14.98 12.45
N HIS A 111 -1.41 -13.97 12.27
CA HIS A 111 -1.38 -12.82 13.18
C HIS A 111 -2.67 -12.00 13.09
N ILE A 112 -3.23 -11.91 11.89
CA ILE A 112 -4.48 -11.18 11.68
C ILE A 112 -5.67 -12.00 12.17
N ALA A 113 -5.68 -13.32 11.92
CA ALA A 113 -6.74 -14.22 12.35
C ALA A 113 -6.89 -14.27 13.87
N ALA A 114 -5.79 -14.06 14.62
CA ALA A 114 -5.81 -14.03 16.09
C ALA A 114 -6.59 -12.84 16.66
N ILE A 115 -6.74 -11.75 15.91
CA ILE A 115 -7.36 -10.50 16.38
C ILE A 115 -8.62 -10.09 15.61
N ARG A 116 -9.02 -10.86 14.59
CA ARG A 116 -10.21 -10.60 13.77
C ARG A 116 -11.13 -11.82 13.72
N PRO A 117 -12.46 -11.62 13.73
CA PRO A 117 -13.40 -12.71 13.54
C PRO A 117 -13.15 -13.43 12.21
N GLN A 118 -13.22 -14.77 12.24
CA GLN A 118 -13.10 -15.57 11.04
C GLN A 118 -14.31 -15.34 10.11
N GLY A 119 -14.07 -15.29 8.80
CA GLY A 119 -15.12 -15.35 7.77
C GLY A 119 -15.24 -14.15 6.86
N GLU A 120 -14.64 -13.00 7.18
CA GLU A 120 -14.77 -11.80 6.34
C GLU A 120 -13.51 -11.45 5.52
N ILE A 121 -12.37 -12.06 5.82
CA ILE A 121 -11.08 -11.72 5.21
C ILE A 121 -10.46 -12.98 4.63
N ASP A 122 -10.12 -12.93 3.35
CA ASP A 122 -9.33 -13.97 2.69
C ASP A 122 -7.88 -13.86 3.13
N PHE A 123 -7.40 -14.87 3.82
CA PHE A 123 -6.03 -14.99 4.33
C PHE A 123 -5.23 -16.08 3.62
N SER A 124 -5.57 -16.42 2.39
CA SER A 124 -4.91 -17.50 1.64
C SER A 124 -3.42 -17.27 1.38
N GLY A 125 -2.97 -16.01 1.39
CA GLY A 125 -1.58 -15.63 1.15
C GLY A 125 -1.08 -14.53 2.11
N THR A 126 0.20 -14.18 1.97
CA THR A 126 0.78 -13.06 2.72
C THR A 126 0.12 -11.75 2.31
N LEU A 127 -0.36 -10.98 3.28
CA LEU A 127 -0.91 -9.65 3.07
C LEU A 127 0.22 -8.62 3.10
N ILE A 128 0.35 -7.85 2.02
CA ILE A 128 1.30 -6.73 1.92
C ILE A 128 0.51 -5.43 1.99
N ARG A 129 0.89 -4.55 2.91
CA ARG A 129 0.37 -3.19 2.99
C ARG A 129 1.38 -2.23 2.38
N LEU A 130 0.91 -1.38 1.48
CA LEU A 130 1.68 -0.29 0.90
C LEU A 130 1.17 1.06 1.40
N HIS A 131 2.08 2.00 1.55
CA HIS A 131 1.82 3.41 1.42
C HIS A 131 2.65 3.94 0.25
N ILE A 132 1.98 4.51 -0.74
CA ILE A 132 2.62 5.12 -1.91
C ILE A 132 2.90 6.58 -1.60
N GLY A 133 4.17 6.95 -1.64
CA GLY A 133 4.67 8.29 -1.40
C GLY A 133 4.56 9.20 -2.64
N LEU A 134 5.54 10.08 -2.78
CA LEU A 134 5.60 11.10 -3.84
C LEU A 134 6.72 10.85 -4.86
N GLU A 135 7.38 9.70 -4.80
CA GLU A 135 8.39 9.25 -5.75
C GLU A 135 7.77 9.01 -7.14
N ASP A 136 8.61 8.90 -8.18
CA ASP A 136 8.12 8.56 -9.52
C ASP A 136 7.42 7.18 -9.50
N VAL A 137 6.22 7.12 -10.05
CA VAL A 137 5.39 5.92 -10.00
C VAL A 137 5.99 4.75 -10.80
N ASN A 138 6.74 5.01 -11.86
CA ASN A 138 7.37 3.95 -12.65
C ASN A 138 8.56 3.36 -11.90
N ASP A 139 9.30 4.17 -11.16
CA ASP A 139 10.38 3.71 -10.29
C ASP A 139 9.83 2.85 -9.14
N LEU A 140 8.69 3.24 -8.55
CA LEU A 140 8.01 2.44 -7.54
C LEU A 140 7.54 1.08 -8.08
N ILE A 141 6.98 1.06 -9.29
CA ILE A 141 6.58 -0.19 -9.96
C ILE A 141 7.80 -1.06 -10.24
N ALA A 142 8.90 -0.49 -10.73
CA ALA A 142 10.13 -1.22 -11.00
C ALA A 142 10.75 -1.81 -9.72
N ASP A 143 10.71 -1.09 -8.61
CA ASP A 143 11.20 -1.56 -7.31
C ASP A 143 10.33 -2.72 -6.78
N LEU A 144 8.99 -2.64 -6.93
CA LEU A 144 8.07 -3.74 -6.60
C LEU A 144 8.30 -4.97 -7.48
N ASP A 145 8.49 -4.78 -8.80
CA ASP A 145 8.76 -5.87 -9.74
C ASP A 145 10.06 -6.61 -9.40
N ALA A 146 11.11 -5.86 -9.05
CA ALA A 146 12.34 -6.43 -8.52
C ALA A 146 12.13 -7.21 -7.21
N GLY A 147 11.20 -6.76 -6.36
CA GLY A 147 10.76 -7.48 -5.17
C GLY A 147 10.12 -8.83 -5.50
N PHE A 148 9.19 -8.84 -6.43
CA PHE A 148 8.52 -10.07 -6.87
C PHE A 148 9.50 -11.09 -7.48
N ALA A 149 10.52 -10.63 -8.20
CA ALA A 149 11.54 -11.52 -8.76
C ALA A 149 12.35 -12.29 -7.70
N ARG A 150 12.38 -11.83 -6.45
CA ARG A 150 13.08 -12.49 -5.33
C ARG A 150 12.32 -13.64 -4.69
N ILE A 151 11.01 -13.78 -4.99
CA ILE A 151 10.11 -14.78 -4.37
C ILE A 151 9.45 -15.72 -5.38
N VAL A 152 10.05 -15.86 -6.55
CA VAL A 152 9.61 -16.80 -7.60
C VAL A 152 9.85 -18.24 -7.21
#